data_a76f07ca23e7c7f8129503af8b3af934
#
_entry.id   a76f07ca23e7c7f8129503af8b3af934
#
_cell.length_a   1.000
_cell.length_b   1.000
_cell.length_c   1.000
_cell.angle_alpha   90.00
_cell.angle_beta   90.00
_cell.angle_gamma   90.00
#
_symmetry.space_group_name_H-M   'P 1'
#
loop_
_entity.id
_entity.type
_entity.pdbx_description
1 polymer ?
#
loop_
_entity_poly.entity_id
_entity_poly.type
_entity_poly.pdbx_seq_one_letter_code
_entity_poly.pdbx_strand_id
1 'polypeptide(L)'
;MTFKKLSKEHVEEARKIALCNYEEERLAVPELPAVDSIPMVELFAENGLGIAAFENDKMVGFLGCFEPWIDAFDFLGDKGTFCPLMGHGAVKENRVLIYQKLFEKEAEVCVAKGISSFAIALYAHDSEAKQAFFEYGFGQRCADKIRPMESIGEIKNKNLVFEELELSRFPEIRNLRIDLNNHLLKSPCFLKCSDEELGDWLEKVESGDRRTFVARGTDGKVLAYIDITGEGENFVGYDKKMRNIHGTYCVPEFRGQNVIQDLLEHVILTLKTEGFELLGVDHESTNPTANRFWRKYFTDYTCSVLRKIF
;
A
#
# COMPACT_ATOMS: atom_id res chain seq x y z
N MET A 1 29.35 -0.45 -14.66
CA MET A 1 28.37 -1.19 -13.83
C MET A 1 28.29 -2.62 -14.34
N THR A 2 28.39 -3.62 -13.47
CA THR A 2 28.23 -5.06 -13.76
C THR A 2 26.99 -5.57 -13.01
N PHE A 3 26.34 -6.60 -13.55
CA PHE A 3 25.10 -7.16 -12.98
C PHE A 3 25.30 -8.62 -12.65
N LYS A 4 24.81 -9.03 -11.49
CA LYS A 4 24.83 -10.43 -11.02
C LYS A 4 23.45 -10.77 -10.48
N LYS A 5 23.08 -12.05 -10.53
CA LYS A 5 21.93 -12.56 -9.78
C LYS A 5 22.13 -12.24 -8.30
N LEU A 6 21.10 -11.72 -7.64
CA LEU A 6 21.14 -11.56 -6.19
C LEU A 6 21.28 -12.92 -5.53
N SER A 7 22.27 -13.10 -4.67
CA SER A 7 22.57 -14.34 -3.97
C SER A 7 22.68 -14.11 -2.47
N LYS A 8 22.74 -15.19 -1.68
CA LYS A 8 22.83 -15.10 -0.21
C LYS A 8 23.99 -14.26 0.29
N GLU A 9 25.12 -14.27 -0.41
CA GLU A 9 26.31 -13.47 -0.06
C GLU A 9 26.08 -11.96 -0.22
N HIS A 10 25.09 -11.56 -1.02
CA HIS A 10 24.74 -10.18 -1.32
C HIS A 10 23.70 -9.58 -0.36
N VAL A 11 22.99 -10.42 0.40
CA VAL A 11 21.80 -10.01 1.18
C VAL A 11 22.13 -8.90 2.18
N GLU A 12 23.26 -9.02 2.90
CA GLU A 12 23.61 -8.02 3.92
C GLU A 12 23.97 -6.65 3.32
N GLU A 13 24.60 -6.63 2.15
CA GLU A 13 24.89 -5.38 1.45
C GLU A 13 23.63 -4.75 0.87
N ALA A 14 22.75 -5.57 0.27
CA ALA A 14 21.43 -5.15 -0.21
C ALA A 14 20.58 -4.56 0.92
N ARG A 15 20.54 -5.23 2.07
CA ARG A 15 19.80 -4.79 3.26
C ARG A 15 20.28 -3.42 3.78
N LYS A 16 21.59 -3.17 3.77
CA LYS A 16 22.16 -1.87 4.15
C LYS A 16 21.73 -0.77 3.19
N ILE A 17 21.74 -1.03 1.88
CA ILE A 17 21.29 -0.07 0.88
C ILE A 17 19.79 0.22 1.06
N ALA A 18 18.95 -0.82 1.22
CA ALA A 18 17.53 -0.65 1.46
C ALA A 18 17.24 0.14 2.75
N LEU A 19 18.01 -0.12 3.82
CA LEU A 19 17.87 0.64 5.06
C LEU A 19 18.26 2.11 4.88
N CYS A 20 19.33 2.41 4.14
CA CYS A 20 19.68 3.80 3.83
C CYS A 20 18.54 4.51 3.06
N ASN A 21 17.90 3.84 2.09
CA ASN A 21 16.78 4.43 1.36
C ASN A 21 15.54 4.62 2.25
N TYR A 22 15.29 3.71 3.18
CA TYR A 22 14.23 3.88 4.18
C TYR A 22 14.50 5.07 5.10
N GLU A 23 15.73 5.23 5.59
CA GLU A 23 16.12 6.36 6.43
C GLU A 23 16.04 7.70 5.67
N GLU A 24 16.33 7.73 4.35
CA GLU A 24 16.08 8.91 3.52
C GLU A 24 14.59 9.28 3.51
N GLU A 25 13.68 8.30 3.36
CA GLU A 25 12.24 8.53 3.43
C GLU A 25 11.80 8.99 4.82
N ARG A 26 12.38 8.43 5.90
CA ARG A 26 12.09 8.87 7.28
C ARG A 26 12.46 10.32 7.55
N LEU A 27 13.46 10.87 6.87
CA LEU A 27 13.78 12.30 6.97
C LEU A 27 12.69 13.18 6.37
N ALA A 28 11.97 12.69 5.36
CA ALA A 28 10.84 13.39 4.74
C ALA A 28 9.52 13.13 5.47
N VAL A 29 9.38 11.96 6.10
CA VAL A 29 8.18 11.48 6.82
C VAL A 29 8.59 11.01 8.21
N PRO A 30 8.75 11.94 9.18
CA PRO A 30 9.23 11.61 10.53
C PRO A 30 8.33 10.67 11.34
N GLU A 31 7.09 10.49 10.90
CA GLU A 31 6.12 9.56 11.51
C GLU A 31 6.47 8.10 11.25
N LEU A 32 7.31 7.80 10.24
CA LEU A 32 7.72 6.43 9.96
C LEU A 32 8.49 5.82 11.14
N PRO A 33 8.16 4.58 11.56
CA PRO A 33 8.83 3.93 12.68
C PRO A 33 10.30 3.71 12.41
N ALA A 34 11.13 3.79 13.44
CA ALA A 34 12.53 3.41 13.32
C ALA A 34 12.65 1.90 13.21
N VAL A 35 13.48 1.43 12.27
CA VAL A 35 13.81 0.02 12.11
C VAL A 35 15.32 -0.19 12.12
N ASP A 36 15.76 -1.26 12.73
CA ASP A 36 17.20 -1.59 12.77
C ASP A 36 17.66 -2.29 11.47
N SER A 37 16.72 -2.84 10.72
CA SER A 37 17.01 -3.62 9.53
C SER A 37 15.77 -3.75 8.64
N ILE A 38 15.96 -3.84 7.32
CA ILE A 38 14.89 -4.14 6.38
C ILE A 38 14.64 -5.66 6.36
N PRO A 39 13.39 -6.12 6.57
CA PRO A 39 13.09 -7.55 6.64
C PRO A 39 13.05 -8.20 5.27
N MET A 40 13.14 -9.52 5.23
CA MET A 40 12.80 -10.41 4.09
C MET A 40 13.60 -10.19 2.79
N VAL A 41 14.71 -9.47 2.81
CA VAL A 41 15.57 -9.24 1.60
C VAL A 41 16.09 -10.57 1.05
N GLU A 42 16.31 -11.58 1.89
CA GLU A 42 16.75 -12.92 1.52
C GLU A 42 15.81 -13.65 0.55
N LEU A 43 14.51 -13.33 0.57
CA LEU A 43 13.53 -13.95 -0.33
C LEU A 43 13.90 -13.77 -1.82
N PHE A 44 14.43 -12.59 -2.17
CA PHE A 44 14.80 -12.24 -3.55
C PHE A 44 16.09 -12.91 -4.01
N ALA A 45 16.94 -13.32 -3.06
CA ALA A 45 18.12 -14.15 -3.34
C ALA A 45 17.74 -15.62 -3.53
N GLU A 46 16.68 -16.10 -2.87
CA GLU A 46 16.24 -17.50 -2.89
C GLU A 46 15.36 -17.81 -4.10
N ASN A 47 14.40 -16.96 -4.45
CA ASN A 47 13.48 -17.20 -5.57
C ASN A 47 14.08 -16.99 -6.95
N GLY A 48 15.26 -16.37 -7.03
CA GLY A 48 15.96 -16.12 -8.29
C GLY A 48 15.34 -15.06 -9.18
N LEU A 49 14.55 -14.16 -8.58
CA LEU A 49 13.97 -12.98 -9.20
C LEU A 49 14.59 -11.72 -8.57
N GLY A 50 15.90 -11.73 -8.42
CA GLY A 50 16.66 -10.60 -7.90
C GLY A 50 17.96 -10.39 -8.67
N ILE A 51 18.22 -9.13 -9.02
CA ILE A 51 19.42 -8.65 -9.70
C ILE A 51 20.13 -7.63 -8.81
N ALA A 52 21.45 -7.73 -8.72
CA ALA A 52 22.32 -6.77 -8.04
C ALA A 52 23.26 -6.10 -9.04
N ALA A 53 23.46 -4.79 -8.88
CA ALA A 53 24.36 -3.96 -9.66
C ALA A 53 25.61 -3.60 -8.86
N PHE A 54 26.78 -3.67 -9.49
CA PHE A 54 28.08 -3.41 -8.88
C PHE A 54 28.90 -2.40 -9.69
N GLU A 55 29.60 -1.54 -8.98
CA GLU A 55 30.67 -0.68 -9.51
C GLU A 55 31.93 -0.87 -8.66
N ASN A 56 33.07 -1.18 -9.30
CA ASN A 56 34.35 -1.45 -8.62
C ASN A 56 34.18 -2.50 -7.50
N ASP A 57 33.49 -3.59 -7.78
CA ASP A 57 33.18 -4.69 -6.86
C ASP A 57 32.32 -4.32 -5.63
N LYS A 58 31.81 -3.10 -5.55
CA LYS A 58 30.88 -2.66 -4.51
C LYS A 58 29.46 -2.66 -5.06
N MET A 59 28.52 -3.17 -4.31
CA MET A 59 27.10 -3.10 -4.68
C MET A 59 26.64 -1.64 -4.68
N VAL A 60 25.97 -1.22 -5.76
CA VAL A 60 25.39 0.12 -5.91
C VAL A 60 23.87 0.10 -5.93
N GLY A 61 23.26 -1.07 -6.06
CA GLY A 61 21.81 -1.24 -5.98
C GLY A 61 21.39 -2.67 -6.26
N PHE A 62 20.14 -2.95 -5.97
CA PHE A 62 19.50 -4.23 -6.26
C PHE A 62 18.00 -4.03 -6.54
N LEU A 63 17.41 -4.99 -7.23
CA LEU A 63 15.97 -5.07 -7.47
C LEU A 63 15.58 -6.54 -7.49
N GLY A 64 14.55 -6.89 -6.71
CA GLY A 64 14.03 -8.25 -6.59
C GLY A 64 12.52 -8.24 -6.51
N CYS A 65 11.90 -9.24 -7.14
CA CYS A 65 10.46 -9.38 -7.24
C CYS A 65 9.95 -10.62 -6.52
N PHE A 66 8.70 -10.61 -6.10
CA PHE A 66 8.01 -11.81 -5.60
C PHE A 66 7.79 -12.84 -6.70
N GLU A 67 7.46 -14.09 -6.31
CA GLU A 67 7.01 -15.10 -7.27
C GLU A 67 5.79 -14.57 -8.04
N PRO A 68 5.79 -14.74 -9.36
CA PRO A 68 4.71 -14.23 -10.20
C PRO A 68 3.42 -15.03 -10.05
N TRP A 69 2.27 -14.36 -10.21
CA TRP A 69 0.94 -15.00 -10.18
C TRP A 69 0.12 -14.62 -11.42
N ILE A 70 -0.88 -15.43 -11.71
CA ILE A 70 -1.83 -15.19 -12.80
C ILE A 70 -2.90 -14.19 -12.33
N ASP A 71 -3.48 -13.45 -13.29
CA ASP A 71 -4.46 -12.37 -13.06
C ASP A 71 -3.92 -11.24 -12.18
N ALA A 72 -2.61 -11.03 -12.21
CA ALA A 72 -1.95 -10.02 -11.43
C ALA A 72 -2.45 -8.60 -11.80
N PHE A 73 -2.74 -7.81 -10.75
CA PHE A 73 -3.13 -6.40 -10.89
C PHE A 73 -4.41 -6.19 -11.71
N ASP A 74 -5.35 -7.13 -11.65
CA ASP A 74 -6.63 -7.13 -12.37
C ASP A 74 -6.47 -7.22 -13.91
N PHE A 75 -5.32 -7.69 -14.39
CA PHE A 75 -5.09 -8.02 -15.80
C PHE A 75 -5.38 -9.49 -16.08
N LEU A 76 -6.62 -9.78 -16.45
CA LEU A 76 -7.11 -11.14 -16.66
C LEU A 76 -6.22 -11.92 -17.66
N GLY A 77 -5.74 -13.08 -17.24
CA GLY A 77 -4.87 -13.97 -18.00
C GLY A 77 -3.40 -13.56 -18.02
N ASP A 78 -3.04 -12.40 -17.47
CA ASP A 78 -1.67 -11.95 -17.42
C ASP A 78 -0.92 -12.53 -16.21
N LYS A 79 0.35 -12.81 -16.42
CA LYS A 79 1.28 -13.18 -15.36
C LYS A 79 2.05 -11.94 -14.93
N GLY A 80 1.93 -11.55 -13.68
CA GLY A 80 2.60 -10.38 -13.14
C GLY A 80 3.46 -10.67 -11.94
N THR A 81 4.32 -9.71 -11.58
CA THR A 81 5.16 -9.76 -10.39
C THR A 81 5.23 -8.40 -9.70
N PHE A 82 5.57 -8.42 -8.42
CA PHE A 82 5.65 -7.23 -7.57
C PHE A 82 7.01 -7.14 -6.89
N CYS A 83 7.65 -5.98 -7.02
CA CYS A 83 8.81 -5.60 -6.23
C CYS A 83 8.34 -4.75 -5.04
N PRO A 84 8.32 -5.27 -3.81
CA PRO A 84 7.91 -4.52 -2.63
C PRO A 84 9.02 -3.56 -2.16
N LEU A 85 8.73 -2.69 -1.18
CA LEU A 85 9.70 -1.73 -0.62
C LEU A 85 11.01 -2.37 -0.16
N MET A 86 10.95 -3.59 0.40
CA MET A 86 12.14 -4.33 0.82
C MET A 86 12.86 -5.05 -0.34
N GLY A 87 12.28 -5.04 -1.54
CA GLY A 87 12.81 -5.73 -2.72
C GLY A 87 13.79 -4.90 -3.54
N HIS A 88 14.03 -3.64 -3.21
CA HIS A 88 14.94 -2.79 -3.97
C HIS A 88 15.67 -1.78 -3.11
N GLY A 89 16.72 -1.23 -3.70
CA GLY A 89 17.47 -0.11 -3.14
C GLY A 89 18.61 0.28 -4.09
N ALA A 90 18.98 1.56 -4.05
CA ALA A 90 20.13 2.06 -4.80
C ALA A 90 20.83 3.18 -4.02
N VAL A 91 22.16 3.28 -4.20
CA VAL A 91 22.93 4.41 -3.68
C VAL A 91 22.45 5.71 -4.33
N LYS A 92 22.77 6.84 -3.71
CA LYS A 92 22.29 8.14 -4.16
C LYS A 92 22.92 8.58 -5.51
N GLU A 93 24.20 8.27 -5.66
CA GLU A 93 24.95 8.64 -6.89
C GLU A 93 24.44 7.86 -8.10
N ASN A 94 23.99 8.57 -9.13
CA ASN A 94 23.44 8.00 -10.38
C ASN A 94 22.21 7.07 -10.17
N ARG A 95 21.42 7.30 -9.13
CA ARG A 95 20.28 6.44 -8.73
C ARG A 95 19.32 6.18 -9.90
N VAL A 96 18.97 7.19 -10.68
CA VAL A 96 18.12 7.04 -11.88
C VAL A 96 18.68 5.96 -12.82
N LEU A 97 19.96 6.08 -13.19
CA LEU A 97 20.60 5.13 -14.10
C LEU A 97 20.69 3.73 -13.49
N ILE A 98 20.99 3.63 -12.19
CA ILE A 98 21.06 2.34 -11.47
C ILE A 98 19.71 1.62 -11.56
N TYR A 99 18.61 2.28 -11.20
CA TYR A 99 17.27 1.68 -11.27
C TYR A 99 16.85 1.31 -12.70
N GLN A 100 17.14 2.18 -13.69
CA GLN A 100 16.87 1.88 -15.09
C GLN A 100 17.57 0.59 -15.51
N LYS A 101 18.88 0.47 -15.21
CA LYS A 101 19.67 -0.70 -15.59
C LYS A 101 19.31 -1.97 -14.81
N LEU A 102 18.95 -1.85 -13.53
CA LEU A 102 18.43 -2.96 -12.74
C LEU A 102 17.13 -3.49 -13.34
N PHE A 103 16.19 -2.59 -13.67
CA PHE A 103 14.91 -2.98 -14.27
C PHE A 103 15.11 -3.61 -15.66
N GLU A 104 15.98 -3.07 -16.53
CA GLU A 104 16.29 -3.69 -17.81
C GLU A 104 16.70 -5.16 -17.65
N LYS A 105 17.58 -5.45 -16.68
CA LYS A 105 18.08 -6.80 -16.44
C LYS A 105 17.04 -7.71 -15.79
N GLU A 106 16.29 -7.21 -14.82
CA GLU A 106 15.22 -8.00 -14.17
C GLU A 106 14.08 -8.29 -15.15
N ALA A 107 13.70 -7.32 -15.98
CA ALA A 107 12.67 -7.49 -17.01
C ALA A 107 13.07 -8.55 -18.05
N GLU A 108 14.36 -8.61 -18.49
CA GLU A 108 14.86 -9.68 -19.36
C GLU A 108 14.59 -11.07 -18.77
N VAL A 109 14.88 -11.24 -17.47
CA VAL A 109 14.67 -12.51 -16.75
C VAL A 109 13.18 -12.83 -16.61
N CYS A 110 12.38 -11.85 -16.22
CA CYS A 110 10.95 -12.00 -15.99
C CYS A 110 10.17 -12.29 -17.28
N VAL A 111 10.46 -11.55 -18.36
CA VAL A 111 9.80 -11.75 -19.66
C VAL A 111 10.12 -13.14 -20.24
N ALA A 112 11.36 -13.63 -20.06
CA ALA A 112 11.71 -15.00 -20.44
C ALA A 112 10.90 -16.08 -19.69
N LYS A 113 10.33 -15.74 -18.52
CA LYS A 113 9.42 -16.59 -17.73
C LYS A 113 7.92 -16.32 -18.03
N GLY A 114 7.63 -15.51 -19.06
CA GLY A 114 6.27 -15.15 -19.47
C GLY A 114 5.58 -14.10 -18.58
N ILE A 115 6.35 -13.35 -17.79
CA ILE A 115 5.82 -12.26 -16.97
C ILE A 115 5.63 -11.01 -17.85
N SER A 116 4.44 -10.44 -17.86
CA SER A 116 4.05 -9.31 -18.71
C SER A 116 3.63 -8.06 -17.96
N SER A 117 3.41 -8.14 -16.65
CA SER A 117 3.05 -6.99 -15.82
C SER A 117 3.95 -6.89 -14.58
N PHE A 118 4.32 -5.66 -14.24
CA PHE A 118 5.26 -5.34 -13.17
C PHE A 118 4.68 -4.24 -12.29
N ALA A 119 4.60 -4.46 -11.00
CA ALA A 119 4.38 -3.40 -10.03
C ALA A 119 5.61 -3.25 -9.12
N ILE A 120 5.87 -2.01 -8.71
CA ILE A 120 7.02 -1.67 -7.85
C ILE A 120 6.54 -0.66 -6.81
N ALA A 121 6.73 -0.97 -5.53
CA ALA A 121 6.51 0.00 -4.46
C ALA A 121 7.75 0.88 -4.32
N LEU A 122 7.58 2.19 -4.45
CA LEU A 122 8.65 3.18 -4.29
C LEU A 122 8.39 4.05 -3.06
N TYR A 123 9.42 4.60 -2.46
CA TYR A 123 9.27 5.65 -1.47
C TYR A 123 8.72 6.93 -2.11
N ALA A 124 7.78 7.58 -1.43
CA ALA A 124 7.04 8.72 -1.99
C ALA A 124 7.95 9.94 -2.28
N HIS A 125 9.04 10.09 -1.52
CA HIS A 125 9.96 11.22 -1.66
C HIS A 125 11.24 10.90 -2.44
N ASP A 126 11.43 9.63 -2.89
CA ASP A 126 12.50 9.27 -3.81
C ASP A 126 12.16 9.70 -5.25
N SER A 127 12.47 10.95 -5.58
CA SER A 127 12.20 11.52 -6.90
C SER A 127 13.03 10.86 -8.01
N GLU A 128 14.22 10.35 -7.71
CA GLU A 128 15.09 9.71 -8.68
C GLU A 128 14.59 8.30 -9.04
N ALA A 129 14.16 7.51 -8.05
CA ALA A 129 13.50 6.23 -8.31
C ALA A 129 12.22 6.41 -9.14
N LYS A 130 11.36 7.39 -8.77
CA LYS A 130 10.15 7.69 -9.55
C LYS A 130 10.47 8.10 -10.98
N GLN A 131 11.46 8.97 -11.19
CA GLN A 131 11.90 9.37 -12.51
C GLN A 131 12.31 8.15 -13.35
N ALA A 132 13.13 7.25 -12.80
CA ALA A 132 13.63 6.07 -13.50
C ALA A 132 12.49 5.20 -14.05
N PHE A 133 11.47 4.93 -13.22
CA PHE A 133 10.35 4.08 -13.62
C PHE A 133 9.31 4.81 -14.48
N PHE A 134 9.05 6.10 -14.26
CA PHE A 134 8.16 6.89 -15.14
C PHE A 134 8.71 7.03 -16.55
N GLU A 135 10.02 7.21 -16.71
CA GLU A 135 10.67 7.21 -18.04
C GLU A 135 10.54 5.87 -18.76
N TYR A 136 10.36 4.77 -18.03
CA TYR A 136 10.08 3.45 -18.58
C TYR A 136 8.57 3.14 -18.72
N GLY A 137 7.72 4.16 -18.60
CA GLY A 137 6.29 4.05 -18.86
C GLY A 137 5.47 3.40 -17.75
N PHE A 138 5.99 3.37 -16.53
CA PHE A 138 5.18 3.02 -15.35
C PHE A 138 4.23 4.16 -15.01
N GLY A 139 3.01 3.81 -14.60
CA GLY A 139 2.03 4.74 -14.05
C GLY A 139 1.81 4.49 -12.56
N GLN A 140 1.47 5.52 -11.79
CA GLN A 140 1.12 5.35 -10.38
C GLN A 140 -0.17 4.55 -10.23
N ARG A 141 -0.17 3.51 -9.39
CA ARG A 141 -1.31 2.66 -9.09
C ARG A 141 -1.90 2.95 -7.71
N CYS A 142 -1.12 2.80 -6.65
CA CYS A 142 -1.59 3.07 -5.28
C CYS A 142 -0.57 3.86 -4.47
N ALA A 143 -0.96 4.28 -3.28
CA ALA A 143 -0.11 4.97 -2.32
C ALA A 143 -0.49 4.58 -0.91
N ASP A 144 0.54 4.34 -0.07
CA ASP A 144 0.37 4.18 1.36
C ASP A 144 0.70 5.49 2.06
N LYS A 145 -0.05 5.77 3.08
CA LYS A 145 0.06 6.98 3.88
C LYS A 145 0.07 6.66 5.36
N ILE A 146 0.67 7.53 6.14
CA ILE A 146 0.81 7.39 7.58
C ILE A 146 0.46 8.69 8.30
N ARG A 147 0.04 8.58 9.54
CA ARG A 147 -0.12 9.70 10.46
C ARG A 147 0.09 9.27 11.91
N PRO A 148 0.42 10.21 12.81
CA PRO A 148 0.34 9.96 14.24
C PRO A 148 -1.11 9.85 14.70
N MET A 149 -1.35 9.15 15.84
CA MET A 149 -2.68 8.97 16.43
C MET A 149 -3.14 10.24 17.18
N GLU A 150 -3.11 11.37 16.49
CA GLU A 150 -3.51 12.68 17.01
C GLU A 150 -4.92 13.04 16.51
N SER A 151 -5.68 13.75 17.32
CA SER A 151 -7.03 14.25 16.94
C SER A 151 -6.96 15.09 15.65
N ILE A 152 -7.95 14.93 14.78
CA ILE A 152 -8.14 15.74 13.57
C ILE A 152 -9.19 16.84 13.75
N GLY A 153 -9.76 16.95 14.94
CA GLY A 153 -10.70 18.01 15.32
C GLY A 153 -11.99 17.47 15.96
N GLU A 154 -12.88 18.38 16.28
CA GLU A 154 -14.14 18.03 16.94
C GLU A 154 -15.13 17.30 16.00
N ILE A 155 -15.85 16.33 16.56
CA ILE A 155 -16.97 15.65 15.89
C ILE A 155 -18.12 16.67 15.70
N LYS A 156 -18.45 16.93 14.44
CA LYS A 156 -19.45 17.93 14.02
C LYS A 156 -20.87 17.37 14.02
N ASN A 157 -21.05 16.14 13.60
CA ASN A 157 -22.35 15.49 13.47
C ASN A 157 -22.83 14.90 14.80
N LYS A 158 -23.32 15.77 15.71
CA LYS A 158 -23.76 15.36 17.05
C LYS A 158 -24.99 14.45 17.05
N ASN A 159 -25.71 14.36 15.94
CA ASN A 159 -26.89 13.51 15.79
C ASN A 159 -26.57 12.11 15.25
N LEU A 160 -25.31 11.85 14.88
CA LEU A 160 -24.87 10.52 14.45
C LEU A 160 -24.34 9.74 15.64
N VAL A 161 -24.51 8.41 15.60
CA VAL A 161 -23.89 7.49 16.53
C VAL A 161 -22.66 6.90 15.86
N PHE A 162 -21.51 6.97 16.54
CA PHE A 162 -20.26 6.35 16.11
C PHE A 162 -19.97 5.18 17.04
N GLU A 163 -19.78 4.00 16.48
CA GLU A 163 -19.58 2.78 17.27
C GLU A 163 -18.62 1.81 16.54
N GLU A 164 -17.94 0.96 17.30
CA GLU A 164 -17.32 -0.24 16.77
C GLU A 164 -18.41 -1.30 16.60
N LEU A 165 -18.51 -1.88 15.42
CA LEU A 165 -19.53 -2.88 15.10
C LEU A 165 -19.09 -4.25 15.63
N GLU A 166 -19.95 -4.90 16.40
CA GLU A 166 -19.73 -6.28 16.82
C GLU A 166 -19.73 -7.23 15.60
N LEU A 167 -18.92 -8.27 15.65
CA LEU A 167 -18.77 -9.26 14.56
C LEU A 167 -20.12 -9.84 14.11
N SER A 168 -21.02 -10.14 15.03
CA SER A 168 -22.36 -10.65 14.74
C SER A 168 -23.22 -9.71 13.89
N ARG A 169 -22.86 -8.42 13.84
CA ARG A 169 -23.58 -7.36 13.10
C ARG A 169 -22.92 -6.98 11.78
N PHE A 170 -21.82 -7.61 11.37
CA PHE A 170 -21.14 -7.34 10.10
C PHE A 170 -22.05 -7.45 8.87
N PRO A 171 -23.08 -8.32 8.82
CA PRO A 171 -24.04 -8.31 7.72
C PRO A 171 -24.76 -6.98 7.50
N GLU A 172 -24.85 -6.09 8.50
CA GLU A 172 -25.50 -4.77 8.35
C GLU A 172 -24.79 -3.86 7.34
N ILE A 173 -23.49 -4.04 7.14
CA ILE A 173 -22.67 -3.22 6.22
C ILE A 173 -22.29 -3.95 4.94
N ARG A 174 -22.75 -5.18 4.73
CA ARG A 174 -22.43 -5.98 3.53
C ARG A 174 -22.73 -5.22 2.24
N ASN A 175 -23.88 -4.56 2.17
CA ASN A 175 -24.26 -3.77 1.00
C ASN A 175 -23.33 -2.57 0.79
N LEU A 176 -22.86 -1.91 1.86
CA LEU A 176 -21.91 -0.80 1.75
C LEU A 176 -20.56 -1.26 1.24
N ARG A 177 -20.13 -2.48 1.60
CA ARG A 177 -18.90 -3.10 1.07
C ARG A 177 -19.04 -3.41 -0.43
N ILE A 178 -20.17 -3.96 -0.85
CA ILE A 178 -20.49 -4.15 -2.27
C ILE A 178 -20.52 -2.81 -3.02
N ASP A 179 -21.09 -1.76 -2.40
CA ASP A 179 -21.12 -0.42 -2.98
C ASP A 179 -19.73 0.21 -3.11
N LEU A 180 -18.79 -0.06 -2.19
CA LEU A 180 -17.38 0.32 -2.35
C LEU A 180 -16.78 -0.35 -3.58
N ASN A 181 -16.96 -1.66 -3.74
CA ASN A 181 -16.49 -2.39 -4.91
C ASN A 181 -17.11 -1.82 -6.20
N ASN A 182 -18.42 -1.61 -6.23
CA ASN A 182 -19.13 -0.99 -7.35
C ASN A 182 -18.65 0.42 -7.68
N HIS A 183 -18.18 1.17 -6.67
CA HIS A 183 -17.55 2.48 -6.88
C HIS A 183 -16.21 2.36 -7.58
N LEU A 184 -15.38 1.39 -7.16
CA LEU A 184 -14.06 1.15 -7.75
C LEU A 184 -14.11 0.55 -9.15
N LEU A 185 -15.16 -0.20 -9.50
CA LEU A 185 -15.40 -0.69 -10.86
C LEU A 185 -15.67 0.43 -11.88
N LYS A 186 -16.06 1.62 -11.41
CA LYS A 186 -16.45 2.75 -12.29
C LYS A 186 -15.26 3.67 -12.58
N SER A 187 -15.47 4.58 -13.56
CA SER A 187 -14.51 5.65 -13.87
C SER A 187 -14.22 6.51 -12.63
N PRO A 188 -12.97 6.91 -12.45
CA PRO A 188 -11.79 6.63 -13.27
C PRO A 188 -10.98 5.41 -12.83
N CYS A 189 -11.40 4.66 -11.81
CA CYS A 189 -10.61 3.55 -11.25
C CYS A 189 -10.59 2.33 -12.19
N PHE A 190 -11.78 1.89 -12.64
CA PHE A 190 -11.96 0.73 -13.51
C PHE A 190 -11.30 -0.57 -12.97
N LEU A 191 -11.24 -0.70 -11.63
CA LEU A 191 -10.73 -1.92 -11.00
C LEU A 191 -11.73 -3.06 -11.22
N LYS A 192 -11.26 -4.13 -11.82
CA LYS A 192 -12.10 -5.32 -12.03
C LYS A 192 -12.10 -6.16 -10.75
N CYS A 193 -13.26 -6.74 -10.46
CA CYS A 193 -13.43 -7.71 -9.40
C CYS A 193 -14.50 -8.68 -9.89
N SER A 194 -14.19 -9.95 -9.95
CA SER A 194 -15.18 -10.98 -10.27
C SER A 194 -16.16 -11.18 -9.11
N ASP A 195 -17.30 -11.82 -9.37
CA ASP A 195 -18.27 -12.16 -8.31
C ASP A 195 -17.63 -13.14 -7.28
N GLU A 196 -16.74 -14.02 -7.73
CA GLU A 196 -16.00 -14.96 -6.88
C GLU A 196 -15.04 -14.21 -5.96
N GLU A 197 -14.17 -13.34 -6.51
CA GLU A 197 -13.25 -12.51 -5.73
C GLU A 197 -13.99 -11.60 -4.71
N LEU A 198 -15.12 -11.02 -5.13
CA LEU A 198 -15.97 -10.24 -4.22
C LEU A 198 -16.54 -11.12 -3.11
N GLY A 199 -16.97 -12.34 -3.42
CA GLY A 199 -17.48 -13.32 -2.47
C GLY A 199 -16.41 -13.68 -1.44
N ASP A 200 -15.23 -14.06 -1.88
CA ASP A 200 -14.09 -14.44 -1.03
C ASP A 200 -13.65 -13.28 -0.14
N TRP A 201 -13.59 -12.06 -0.70
CA TRP A 201 -13.26 -10.86 0.09
C TRP A 201 -14.31 -10.59 1.17
N LEU A 202 -15.62 -10.68 0.85
CA LEU A 202 -16.71 -10.49 1.81
C LEU A 202 -16.64 -11.55 2.92
N GLU A 203 -16.40 -12.80 2.60
CA GLU A 203 -16.24 -13.88 3.58
C GLU A 203 -15.05 -13.61 4.51
N LYS A 204 -13.91 -13.22 3.95
CA LYS A 204 -12.71 -12.87 4.72
C LYS A 204 -12.95 -11.71 5.69
N VAL A 205 -13.59 -10.64 5.26
CA VAL A 205 -13.88 -9.50 6.16
C VAL A 205 -14.95 -9.81 7.20
N GLU A 206 -15.87 -10.72 6.92
CA GLU A 206 -16.93 -11.16 7.83
C GLU A 206 -16.46 -12.24 8.82
N SER A 207 -15.28 -12.86 8.57
CA SER A 207 -14.69 -13.87 9.48
C SER A 207 -14.06 -13.29 10.74
N GLY A 208 -13.89 -11.96 10.82
CA GLY A 208 -13.44 -11.28 12.03
C GLY A 208 -11.98 -10.86 12.09
N ASP A 209 -11.23 -10.96 10.98
CA ASP A 209 -9.85 -10.46 10.91
C ASP A 209 -9.75 -8.93 10.96
N ARG A 210 -10.88 -8.24 10.99
CA ARG A 210 -10.98 -6.78 10.96
C ARG A 210 -11.88 -6.24 12.05
N ARG A 211 -11.55 -5.05 12.52
CA ARG A 211 -12.41 -4.21 13.34
C ARG A 211 -13.14 -3.25 12.41
N THR A 212 -14.44 -3.11 12.58
CA THR A 212 -15.25 -2.23 11.74
C THR A 212 -15.89 -1.15 12.58
N PHE A 213 -15.65 0.09 12.23
CA PHE A 213 -16.27 1.25 12.85
C PHE A 213 -17.33 1.82 11.92
N VAL A 214 -18.46 2.24 12.46
CA VAL A 214 -19.59 2.74 11.67
C VAL A 214 -20.11 4.07 12.16
N ALA A 215 -20.62 4.88 11.23
CA ALA A 215 -21.46 6.04 11.54
C ALA A 215 -22.92 5.69 11.24
N ARG A 216 -23.79 5.85 12.22
CA ARG A 216 -25.19 5.49 12.15
C ARG A 216 -26.08 6.72 12.27
N GLY A 217 -27.08 6.82 11.39
CA GLY A 217 -28.10 7.86 11.45
C GLY A 217 -29.13 7.66 12.57
N THR A 218 -29.96 8.67 12.82
CA THR A 218 -31.04 8.62 13.82
C THR A 218 -32.12 7.59 13.53
N ASP A 219 -32.24 7.18 12.27
CA ASP A 219 -33.13 6.10 11.82
C ASP A 219 -32.52 4.70 12.00
N GLY A 220 -31.33 4.61 12.57
CA GLY A 220 -30.61 3.37 12.81
C GLY A 220 -29.83 2.83 11.64
N LYS A 221 -29.88 3.46 10.44
CA LYS A 221 -29.14 3.00 9.25
C LYS A 221 -27.67 3.35 9.34
N VAL A 222 -26.80 2.45 8.85
CA VAL A 222 -25.39 2.72 8.69
C VAL A 222 -25.17 3.59 7.46
N LEU A 223 -24.49 4.72 7.64
CA LEU A 223 -24.22 5.74 6.62
C LEU A 223 -22.78 5.65 6.08
N ALA A 224 -21.86 5.15 6.91
CA ALA A 224 -20.47 5.02 6.57
C ALA A 224 -19.79 3.96 7.44
N TYR A 225 -18.67 3.40 6.92
CA TYR A 225 -17.81 2.52 7.70
C TYR A 225 -16.34 2.78 7.44
N ILE A 226 -15.50 2.36 8.39
CA ILE A 226 -14.04 2.25 8.28
C ILE A 226 -13.65 0.88 8.83
N ASP A 227 -12.97 0.07 8.01
CA ASP A 227 -12.37 -1.20 8.43
C ASP A 227 -10.92 -0.98 8.86
N ILE A 228 -10.53 -1.57 9.99
CA ILE A 228 -9.20 -1.48 10.60
C ILE A 228 -8.58 -2.86 10.70
N THR A 229 -7.33 -2.98 10.28
CA THR A 229 -6.53 -4.22 10.38
C THR A 229 -5.27 -4.00 11.22
N GLY A 230 -4.67 -5.10 11.68
CA GLY A 230 -3.37 -5.10 12.35
C GLY A 230 -2.19 -5.04 11.38
N GLU A 231 -2.40 -5.35 10.10
CA GLU A 231 -1.38 -5.44 9.07
C GLU A 231 -1.66 -4.44 7.95
N GLY A 232 -0.61 -3.91 7.33
CA GLY A 232 -0.68 -3.03 6.17
C GLY A 232 -0.08 -3.69 4.92
N GLU A 233 -0.04 -2.97 3.81
CA GLU A 233 0.42 -3.45 2.49
C GLU A 233 1.94 -3.69 2.41
N ASN A 234 2.72 -3.18 3.36
CA ASN A 234 4.17 -3.32 3.39
C ASN A 234 4.70 -3.43 4.82
N PHE A 235 6.00 -3.68 4.97
CA PHE A 235 6.63 -3.95 6.27
C PHE A 235 6.47 -2.83 7.32
N VAL A 236 6.24 -1.59 6.91
CA VAL A 236 5.98 -0.46 7.83
C VAL A 236 4.67 -0.68 8.58
N GLY A 237 3.65 -1.18 7.86
CA GLY A 237 2.32 -1.46 8.40
C GLY A 237 2.27 -2.60 9.42
N TYR A 238 3.38 -3.33 9.63
CA TYR A 238 3.49 -4.40 10.64
C TYR A 238 3.97 -3.93 12.01
N ASP A 239 4.23 -2.63 12.18
CA ASP A 239 4.58 -2.07 13.49
C ASP A 239 3.47 -2.33 14.51
N LYS A 240 3.81 -2.85 15.68
CA LYS A 240 2.85 -3.26 16.72
C LYS A 240 2.02 -2.10 17.27
N LYS A 241 2.55 -0.88 17.18
CA LYS A 241 1.87 0.35 17.60
C LYS A 241 1.06 1.01 16.48
N MET A 242 1.03 0.39 15.31
CA MET A 242 0.29 0.85 14.14
C MET A 242 -0.97 0.05 13.91
N ARG A 243 -1.99 0.70 13.38
CA ARG A 243 -3.17 0.10 12.77
C ARG A 243 -3.36 0.66 11.38
N ASN A 244 -4.05 -0.10 10.52
CA ASN A 244 -4.18 0.26 9.12
C ASN A 244 -5.66 0.29 8.72
N ILE A 245 -6.06 1.34 8.02
CA ILE A 245 -7.37 1.45 7.37
C ILE A 245 -7.29 0.67 6.06
N HIS A 246 -8.19 -0.30 5.89
CA HIS A 246 -8.20 -1.17 4.71
C HIS A 246 -9.46 -1.05 3.85
N GLY A 247 -10.50 -0.42 4.35
CA GLY A 247 -11.73 -0.18 3.61
C GLY A 247 -12.50 0.97 4.21
N THR A 248 -13.04 1.83 3.35
CA THR A 248 -13.82 2.98 3.79
C THR A 248 -14.87 3.34 2.74
N TYR A 249 -16.12 3.46 3.17
CA TYR A 249 -17.19 3.91 2.31
C TYR A 249 -18.19 4.82 3.06
N CYS A 250 -18.76 5.76 2.33
CA CYS A 250 -19.86 6.60 2.77
C CYS A 250 -20.92 6.63 1.68
N VAL A 251 -22.18 6.44 2.07
CA VAL A 251 -23.29 6.54 1.12
C VAL A 251 -23.29 7.90 0.43
N PRO A 252 -23.58 7.97 -0.88
CA PRO A 252 -23.43 9.19 -1.69
C PRO A 252 -24.12 10.42 -1.11
N GLU A 253 -25.32 10.25 -0.55
CA GLU A 253 -26.19 11.31 -0.04
C GLU A 253 -25.57 12.04 1.17
N PHE A 254 -24.64 11.38 1.89
CA PHE A 254 -23.98 11.93 3.08
C PHE A 254 -22.52 12.35 2.82
N ARG A 255 -22.04 12.24 1.59
CA ARG A 255 -20.70 12.71 1.23
C ARG A 255 -20.61 14.24 1.31
N GLY A 256 -19.45 14.74 1.73
CA GLY A 256 -19.23 16.18 1.91
C GLY A 256 -19.84 16.78 3.19
N GLN A 257 -20.51 15.96 4.01
CA GLN A 257 -21.15 16.40 5.27
C GLN A 257 -20.31 16.02 6.51
N ASN A 258 -19.02 15.80 6.38
CA ASN A 258 -18.05 15.43 7.42
C ASN A 258 -18.28 14.06 8.08
N VAL A 259 -19.16 13.19 7.56
CA VAL A 259 -19.46 11.90 8.20
C VAL A 259 -18.23 11.01 8.34
N ILE A 260 -17.44 10.84 7.26
CA ILE A 260 -16.18 10.06 7.33
C ILE A 260 -15.13 10.77 8.19
N GLN A 261 -15.06 12.10 8.17
CA GLN A 261 -14.14 12.84 9.04
C GLN A 261 -14.43 12.59 10.52
N ASP A 262 -15.71 12.66 10.90
CA ASP A 262 -16.13 12.45 12.29
C ASP A 262 -15.94 10.98 12.69
N LEU A 263 -16.20 10.03 11.79
CA LEU A 263 -15.94 8.62 12.01
C LEU A 263 -14.43 8.34 12.16
N LEU A 264 -13.59 8.96 11.33
CA LEU A 264 -12.13 8.86 11.45
C LEU A 264 -11.64 9.41 12.79
N GLU A 265 -12.17 10.55 13.25
CA GLU A 265 -11.86 11.08 14.58
C GLU A 265 -12.25 10.09 15.69
N HIS A 266 -13.44 9.49 15.60
CA HIS A 266 -13.87 8.46 16.56
C HIS A 266 -12.90 7.25 16.56
N VAL A 267 -12.49 6.76 15.39
CA VAL A 267 -11.48 5.69 15.25
C VAL A 267 -10.16 6.07 15.91
N ILE A 268 -9.65 7.28 15.60
CA ILE A 268 -8.40 7.77 16.16
C ILE A 268 -8.45 7.83 17.69
N LEU A 269 -9.51 8.39 18.26
CA LEU A 269 -9.67 8.51 19.71
C LEU A 269 -9.77 7.12 20.38
N THR A 270 -10.50 6.18 19.77
CA THR A 270 -10.63 4.81 20.28
C THR A 270 -9.28 4.11 20.28
N LEU A 271 -8.60 4.05 19.12
CA LEU A 271 -7.30 3.37 18.99
C LEU A 271 -6.21 4.01 19.86
N LYS A 272 -6.25 5.34 20.03
CA LYS A 272 -5.33 6.05 20.93
C LYS A 272 -5.49 5.61 22.38
N THR A 273 -6.73 5.43 22.86
CA THR A 273 -6.97 4.95 24.24
C THR A 273 -6.49 3.53 24.46
N GLU A 274 -6.37 2.73 23.40
CA GLU A 274 -5.83 1.38 23.40
C GLU A 274 -4.29 1.34 23.32
N GLY A 275 -3.64 2.50 23.15
CA GLY A 275 -2.18 2.63 23.15
C GLY A 275 -1.53 2.56 21.76
N PHE A 276 -2.32 2.63 20.68
CA PHE A 276 -1.75 2.76 19.33
C PHE A 276 -1.25 4.18 19.09
N GLU A 277 -0.13 4.30 18.39
CA GLU A 277 0.57 5.56 18.15
C GLU A 277 0.46 6.03 16.70
N LEU A 278 0.25 5.09 15.75
CA LEU A 278 0.26 5.34 14.30
C LEU A 278 -0.98 4.75 13.63
N LEU A 279 -1.44 5.45 12.59
CA LEU A 279 -2.51 4.99 11.71
C LEU A 279 -2.04 5.07 10.26
N GLY A 280 -2.14 3.95 9.54
CA GLY A 280 -1.88 3.85 8.12
C GLY A 280 -3.16 3.79 7.30
N VAL A 281 -3.04 4.09 6.01
CA VAL A 281 -4.05 3.85 5.00
C VAL A 281 -3.40 3.64 3.64
N ASP A 282 -3.86 2.64 2.92
CA ASP A 282 -3.59 2.47 1.50
C ASP A 282 -4.80 2.91 0.66
N HIS A 283 -4.56 3.32 -0.56
CA HIS A 283 -5.64 3.63 -1.49
C HIS A 283 -5.17 3.62 -2.94
N GLU A 284 -6.11 3.34 -3.84
CA GLU A 284 -5.89 3.46 -5.28
C GLU A 284 -5.69 4.92 -5.68
N SER A 285 -4.58 5.24 -6.32
CA SER A 285 -4.25 6.60 -6.76
C SER A 285 -5.18 7.11 -7.86
N THR A 286 -5.85 6.22 -8.57
CA THR A 286 -6.87 6.54 -9.57
C THR A 286 -8.21 6.95 -8.96
N ASN A 287 -8.39 6.84 -7.61
CA ASN A 287 -9.58 7.28 -6.90
C ASN A 287 -9.45 8.74 -6.42
N PRO A 288 -10.00 9.74 -7.15
CA PRO A 288 -9.84 11.15 -6.81
C PRO A 288 -10.52 11.54 -5.50
N THR A 289 -11.52 10.79 -5.06
CA THR A 289 -12.23 11.03 -3.79
C THR A 289 -11.34 10.63 -2.61
N ALA A 290 -10.74 9.45 -2.66
CA ALA A 290 -9.78 8.98 -1.66
C ALA A 290 -8.55 9.90 -1.62
N ASN A 291 -7.96 10.23 -2.78
CA ASN A 291 -6.82 11.15 -2.87
C ASN A 291 -7.09 12.47 -2.14
N ARG A 292 -8.24 13.11 -2.42
CA ARG A 292 -8.59 14.39 -1.80
C ARG A 292 -8.85 14.28 -0.30
N PHE A 293 -9.43 13.16 0.13
CA PHE A 293 -9.74 12.95 1.55
C PHE A 293 -8.47 12.64 2.34
N TRP A 294 -7.73 11.61 1.96
CA TRP A 294 -6.59 11.13 2.73
C TRP A 294 -5.42 12.12 2.79
N ARG A 295 -5.16 12.90 1.72
CA ARG A 295 -4.14 13.97 1.72
C ARG A 295 -4.36 15.08 2.74
N LYS A 296 -5.56 15.21 3.30
CA LYS A 296 -5.82 16.20 4.35
C LYS A 296 -5.32 15.75 5.72
N TYR A 297 -5.22 14.46 5.93
CA TYR A 297 -5.01 13.91 7.25
C TYR A 297 -3.77 13.02 7.35
N PHE A 298 -3.22 12.56 6.25
CA PHE A 298 -2.13 11.60 6.18
C PHE A 298 -1.02 12.09 5.26
N THR A 299 0.22 11.69 5.54
CA THR A 299 1.42 11.93 4.72
C THR A 299 1.71 10.71 3.85
N ASP A 300 1.95 10.90 2.54
CA ASP A 300 2.39 9.83 1.65
C ASP A 300 3.78 9.35 2.06
N TYR A 301 3.99 8.02 2.11
CA TYR A 301 5.33 7.44 2.25
C TYR A 301 5.65 6.39 1.17
N THR A 302 4.63 5.95 0.39
CA THR A 302 4.87 5.15 -0.80
C THR A 302 4.19 5.74 -2.03
N CYS A 303 4.69 5.32 -3.19
CA CYS A 303 4.14 5.55 -4.50
C CYS A 303 4.33 4.27 -5.32
N SER A 304 3.37 3.35 -5.25
CA SER A 304 3.44 2.13 -6.05
C SER A 304 3.11 2.41 -7.50
N VAL A 305 3.96 1.91 -8.39
CA VAL A 305 3.86 2.11 -9.84
C VAL A 305 3.66 0.78 -10.56
N LEU A 306 2.95 0.80 -11.68
CA LEU A 306 2.58 -0.38 -12.45
C LEU A 306 2.83 -0.14 -13.93
N ARG A 307 3.34 -1.18 -14.62
CA ARG A 307 3.46 -1.23 -16.08
C ARG A 307 3.08 -2.60 -16.60
N LYS A 308 2.28 -2.62 -17.67
CA LYS A 308 2.08 -3.79 -18.52
C LYS A 308 2.97 -3.68 -19.76
N ILE A 309 3.70 -4.73 -20.11
CA ILE A 309 4.67 -4.71 -21.21
C ILE A 309 3.98 -5.00 -22.55
N PHE A 310 3.06 -5.97 -22.62
CA PHE A 310 2.29 -6.36 -23.82
C PHE A 310 0.96 -7.00 -23.47
#